data_d29296c376b49fa090f7ce6a492f7477
#
_entry.id   d29296c376b49fa090f7ce6a492f7477
#
_cell.length_a   1.000
_cell.length_b   1.000
_cell.length_c   1.000
_cell.angle_alpha   90.00
_cell.angle_beta   90.00
_cell.angle_gamma   90.00
#
_symmetry.space_group_name_H-M   'P 1'
#
loop_
_entity.id
_entity.type
_entity.pdbx_description
1 polymer ?
#
loop_
_entity_poly.entity_id
_entity_poly.type
_entity_poly.pdbx_seq_one_letter_code
_entity_poly.pdbx_strand_id
1 'polypeptide(L)'
;MTTIVLAEDHHIVRQGLKALLAAEKSFRLLGEAGDGLETMTLVQRHKPNVLVLDLMIPRLHGLEVVRRVRDEHPATRVLVLSMHSDEPYVVEALRSGALGYVLKDCTTSNLVEAIRSVATGKRYLSPVLAERAMDAIFQNPGQPTLDAYETLTERERLILQLAAEGLSNPDIATKLFISPRTAETHRANLMRKLSFHSQTELVRYAIRKKIISA
;
A
#
# COMPACT_ATOMS: atom_id res chain seq x y z
N MET A 1 -16.87 -12.73 -17.57
CA MET A 1 -15.41 -12.83 -17.60
C MET A 1 -14.86 -11.64 -16.87
N THR A 2 -14.11 -11.85 -15.77
CA THR A 2 -13.58 -10.76 -14.93
C THR A 2 -12.28 -10.25 -15.52
N THR A 3 -12.21 -8.96 -15.81
CA THR A 3 -11.00 -8.30 -16.31
C THR A 3 -10.15 -7.80 -15.14
N ILE A 4 -8.82 -8.02 -15.24
CA ILE A 4 -7.88 -7.78 -14.13
C ILE A 4 -6.70 -6.97 -14.66
N VAL A 5 -6.24 -6.01 -13.84
CA VAL A 5 -4.89 -5.43 -13.90
C VAL A 5 -4.16 -5.91 -12.65
N LEU A 6 -2.90 -6.32 -12.81
CA LEU A 6 -2.02 -6.80 -11.74
C LEU A 6 -0.90 -5.78 -11.50
N ALA A 7 -0.74 -5.32 -10.26
CA ALA A 7 0.31 -4.42 -9.83
C ALA A 7 1.18 -5.07 -8.75
N GLU A 8 2.42 -5.38 -9.09
CA GLU A 8 3.40 -6.09 -8.26
C GLU A 8 4.81 -5.73 -8.73
N ASP A 9 5.67 -5.28 -7.86
CA ASP A 9 7.04 -4.87 -8.23
C ASP A 9 8.02 -6.04 -8.32
N HIS A 10 7.81 -7.09 -7.53
CA HIS A 10 8.65 -8.29 -7.55
C HIS A 10 8.40 -9.15 -8.79
N HIS A 11 9.35 -9.17 -9.71
CA HIS A 11 9.19 -9.86 -10.99
C HIS A 11 8.78 -11.34 -10.88
N ILE A 12 9.40 -12.10 -9.96
CA ILE A 12 9.10 -13.53 -9.77
C ILE A 12 7.67 -13.72 -9.27
N VAL A 13 7.23 -12.93 -8.29
CA VAL A 13 5.87 -12.98 -7.73
C VAL A 13 4.86 -12.62 -8.82
N ARG A 14 5.11 -11.54 -9.58
CA ARG A 14 4.26 -11.11 -10.69
C ARG A 14 4.09 -12.19 -11.74
N GLN A 15 5.17 -12.88 -12.14
CA GLN A 15 5.08 -13.99 -13.11
C GLN A 15 4.29 -15.17 -12.56
N GLY A 16 4.46 -15.52 -11.29
CA GLY A 16 3.66 -16.55 -10.63
C GLY A 16 2.17 -16.23 -10.59
N LEU A 17 1.83 -15.00 -10.19
CA LEU A 17 0.45 -14.50 -10.17
C LEU A 17 -0.16 -14.46 -11.58
N LYS A 18 0.59 -14.03 -12.58
CA LYS A 18 0.18 -14.05 -13.97
C LYS A 18 -0.19 -15.46 -14.44
N ALA A 19 0.68 -16.44 -14.19
CA ALA A 19 0.43 -17.83 -14.55
C ALA A 19 -0.84 -18.37 -13.88
N LEU A 20 -1.02 -18.07 -12.58
CA LEU A 20 -2.20 -18.43 -11.81
C LEU A 20 -3.48 -17.80 -12.39
N LEU A 21 -3.46 -16.52 -12.69
CA LEU A 21 -4.61 -15.82 -13.26
C LEU A 21 -4.95 -16.33 -14.66
N ALA A 22 -3.94 -16.66 -15.47
CA ALA A 22 -4.12 -17.21 -16.81
C ALA A 22 -4.70 -18.65 -16.82
N ALA A 23 -4.46 -19.43 -15.77
CA ALA A 23 -5.03 -20.76 -15.63
C ALA A 23 -6.55 -20.74 -15.35
N GLU A 24 -7.07 -19.62 -14.84
CA GLU A 24 -8.48 -19.47 -14.50
C GLU A 24 -9.28 -18.92 -15.69
N LYS A 25 -10.07 -19.78 -16.33
CA LYS A 25 -10.85 -19.46 -17.55
C LYS A 25 -11.84 -18.29 -17.40
N SER A 26 -12.25 -17.99 -16.15
CA SER A 26 -13.17 -16.89 -15.85
C SER A 26 -12.49 -15.52 -15.78
N PHE A 27 -11.15 -15.47 -15.81
CA PHE A 27 -10.35 -14.26 -15.69
C PHE A 27 -9.68 -13.88 -17.02
N ARG A 28 -9.43 -12.57 -17.17
CA ARG A 28 -8.67 -12.00 -18.28
C ARG A 28 -7.73 -10.93 -17.75
N LEU A 29 -6.44 -11.19 -17.77
CA LEU A 29 -5.42 -10.20 -17.44
C LEU A 29 -5.30 -9.20 -18.60
N LEU A 30 -5.46 -7.91 -18.29
CA LEU A 30 -5.40 -6.82 -19.28
C LEU A 30 -4.05 -6.10 -19.28
N GLY A 31 -3.31 -6.17 -18.16
CA GLY A 31 -2.01 -5.54 -18.04
C GLY A 31 -1.35 -5.87 -16.70
N GLU A 32 -0.04 -5.65 -16.68
CA GLU A 32 0.83 -5.85 -15.52
C GLU A 32 1.61 -4.56 -15.29
N ALA A 33 1.72 -4.12 -14.04
CA ALA A 33 2.48 -2.95 -13.63
C ALA A 33 3.53 -3.32 -12.59
N GLY A 34 4.69 -2.68 -12.68
CA GLY A 34 5.76 -2.79 -11.68
C GLY A 34 5.80 -1.62 -10.70
N ASP A 35 4.97 -0.60 -10.90
CA ASP A 35 4.90 0.57 -10.02
C ASP A 35 3.51 1.22 -10.01
N GLY A 36 3.29 2.13 -9.05
CA GLY A 36 1.98 2.73 -8.86
C GLY A 36 1.57 3.72 -9.96
N LEU A 37 2.50 4.39 -10.64
CA LEU A 37 2.17 5.31 -11.74
C LEU A 37 1.76 4.53 -13.00
N GLU A 38 2.49 3.45 -13.30
CA GLU A 38 2.12 2.53 -14.37
C GLU A 38 0.77 1.88 -14.09
N THR A 39 0.52 1.51 -12.81
CA THR A 39 -0.79 0.97 -12.38
C THR A 39 -1.93 1.92 -12.72
N MET A 40 -1.82 3.20 -12.36
CA MET A 40 -2.86 4.19 -12.67
C MET A 40 -3.07 4.34 -14.17
N THR A 41 -1.99 4.35 -14.96
CA THR A 41 -2.06 4.42 -16.43
C THR A 41 -2.83 3.24 -17.01
N LEU A 42 -2.56 2.02 -16.51
CA LEU A 42 -3.27 0.80 -16.98
C LEU A 42 -4.73 0.78 -16.53
N VAL A 43 -5.03 1.21 -15.30
CA VAL A 43 -6.42 1.31 -14.79
C VAL A 43 -7.22 2.30 -15.65
N GLN A 44 -6.67 3.47 -15.92
CA GLN A 44 -7.32 4.48 -16.77
C GLN A 44 -7.59 3.97 -18.20
N ARG A 45 -6.59 3.29 -18.78
CA ARG A 45 -6.67 2.76 -20.16
C ARG A 45 -7.64 1.61 -20.30
N HIS A 46 -7.61 0.66 -19.36
CA HIS A 46 -8.31 -0.62 -19.49
C HIS A 46 -9.61 -0.70 -18.71
N LYS A 47 -9.81 0.16 -17.70
CA LYS A 47 -10.97 0.16 -16.80
C LYS A 47 -11.34 -1.25 -16.32
N PRO A 48 -10.40 -1.98 -15.68
CA PRO A 48 -10.60 -3.37 -15.29
C PRO A 48 -11.72 -3.50 -14.25
N ASN A 49 -12.31 -4.70 -14.15
CA ASN A 49 -13.24 -5.00 -13.07
C ASN A 49 -12.53 -5.02 -11.70
N VAL A 50 -11.32 -5.60 -11.68
CA VAL A 50 -10.51 -5.74 -10.45
C VAL A 50 -9.07 -5.28 -10.71
N LEU A 51 -8.55 -4.47 -9.81
CA LEU A 51 -7.13 -4.22 -9.65
C LEU A 51 -6.62 -5.10 -8.51
N VAL A 52 -5.72 -6.05 -8.80
CA VAL A 52 -4.94 -6.78 -7.80
C VAL A 52 -3.68 -5.99 -7.54
N LEU A 53 -3.49 -5.51 -6.32
CA LEU A 53 -2.50 -4.48 -5.98
C LEU A 53 -1.65 -4.88 -4.79
N ASP A 54 -0.33 -4.94 -4.96
CA ASP A 54 0.59 -4.88 -3.83
C ASP A 54 0.62 -3.45 -3.25
N LEU A 55 0.65 -3.36 -1.93
CA LEU A 55 0.77 -2.05 -1.26
C LEU A 55 2.18 -1.47 -1.35
N MET A 56 3.19 -2.32 -1.42
CA MET A 56 4.60 -1.91 -1.34
C MET A 56 5.24 -1.61 -2.71
N ILE A 57 4.43 -1.19 -3.69
CA ILE A 57 4.94 -0.81 -5.01
C ILE A 57 5.64 0.56 -4.98
N PRO A 58 6.69 0.75 -5.81
CA PRO A 58 7.45 2.00 -5.89
C PRO A 58 6.68 3.13 -6.61
N ARG A 59 7.26 4.32 -6.60
CA ARG A 59 6.87 5.57 -7.26
C ARG A 59 5.57 6.19 -6.74
N LEU A 60 4.48 5.45 -6.66
CA LEU A 60 3.23 5.87 -6.05
C LEU A 60 2.79 4.77 -5.08
N HIS A 61 2.69 5.10 -3.79
CA HIS A 61 2.37 4.14 -2.74
C HIS A 61 1.00 3.49 -2.96
N GLY A 62 0.89 2.17 -2.68
CA GLY A 62 -0.32 1.41 -2.96
C GLY A 62 -1.59 1.97 -2.32
N LEU A 63 -1.54 2.49 -1.08
CA LEU A 63 -2.71 3.14 -0.46
C LEU A 63 -3.18 4.38 -1.23
N GLU A 64 -2.26 5.14 -1.81
CA GLU A 64 -2.62 6.28 -2.66
C GLU A 64 -3.24 5.81 -3.97
N VAL A 65 -2.74 4.70 -4.55
CA VAL A 65 -3.38 4.06 -5.71
C VAL A 65 -4.80 3.66 -5.36
N VAL A 66 -5.03 3.01 -4.20
CA VAL A 66 -6.39 2.63 -3.74
C VAL A 66 -7.31 3.83 -3.69
N ARG A 67 -6.88 4.95 -3.07
CA ARG A 67 -7.68 6.19 -2.96
C ARG A 67 -8.03 6.76 -4.33
N ARG A 68 -7.04 6.89 -5.22
CA ARG A 68 -7.27 7.40 -6.57
C ARG A 68 -8.17 6.50 -7.40
N VAL A 69 -8.00 5.19 -7.32
CA VAL A 69 -8.90 4.26 -8.04
C VAL A 69 -10.33 4.39 -7.53
N ARG A 70 -10.55 4.51 -6.22
CA ARG A 70 -11.88 4.75 -5.65
C ARG A 70 -12.50 6.05 -6.18
N ASP A 71 -11.72 7.13 -6.22
CA ASP A 71 -12.22 8.48 -6.53
C ASP A 71 -12.36 8.72 -8.05
N GLU A 72 -11.40 8.23 -8.86
CA GLU A 72 -11.33 8.48 -10.30
C GLU A 72 -11.92 7.33 -11.14
N HIS A 73 -11.93 6.10 -10.62
CA HIS A 73 -12.35 4.88 -11.33
C HIS A 73 -13.27 4.00 -10.48
N PRO A 74 -14.44 4.49 -10.00
CA PRO A 74 -15.30 3.78 -9.03
C PRO A 74 -15.87 2.44 -9.54
N ALA A 75 -15.83 2.19 -10.83
CA ALA A 75 -16.19 0.89 -11.41
C ALA A 75 -15.11 -0.19 -11.23
N THR A 76 -13.84 0.22 -11.02
CA THR A 76 -12.71 -0.67 -10.76
C THR A 76 -12.63 -0.95 -9.25
N ARG A 77 -12.65 -2.19 -8.86
CA ARG A 77 -12.56 -2.61 -7.46
C ARG A 77 -11.16 -3.04 -7.12
N VAL A 78 -10.67 -2.63 -5.96
CA VAL A 78 -9.30 -2.95 -5.54
C VAL A 78 -9.30 -4.13 -4.59
N LEU A 79 -8.51 -5.16 -4.93
CA LEU A 79 -8.09 -6.26 -4.07
C LEU A 79 -6.62 -6.07 -3.73
N VAL A 80 -6.34 -5.82 -2.45
CA VAL A 80 -4.96 -5.73 -1.96
C VAL A 80 -4.38 -7.12 -1.77
N LEU A 81 -3.14 -7.32 -2.23
CA LEU A 81 -2.33 -8.52 -2.03
C LEU A 81 -1.02 -8.10 -1.37
N SER A 82 -0.75 -8.50 -0.12
CA SER A 82 0.36 -7.99 0.66
C SER A 82 1.03 -9.06 1.52
N MET A 83 2.31 -8.88 1.86
CA MET A 83 2.99 -9.68 2.89
C MET A 83 2.64 -9.23 4.31
N HIS A 84 2.04 -8.04 4.48
CA HIS A 84 1.73 -7.48 5.78
C HIS A 84 0.40 -7.98 6.31
N SER A 85 0.44 -8.70 7.43
CA SER A 85 -0.74 -9.19 8.15
C SER A 85 -1.17 -8.25 9.30
N ASP A 86 -0.42 -7.16 9.51
CA ASP A 86 -0.65 -6.24 10.62
C ASP A 86 -1.97 -5.49 10.42
N GLU A 87 -2.79 -5.54 11.46
CA GLU A 87 -4.12 -4.95 11.50
C GLU A 87 -4.19 -3.50 10.98
N PRO A 88 -3.26 -2.60 11.34
CA PRO A 88 -3.28 -1.25 10.85
C PRO A 88 -3.26 -1.13 9.31
N TYR A 89 -2.48 -1.96 8.62
CA TYR A 89 -2.42 -1.97 7.14
C TYR A 89 -3.74 -2.43 6.53
N VAL A 90 -4.34 -3.47 7.10
CA VAL A 90 -5.62 -4.02 6.65
C VAL A 90 -6.72 -2.96 6.78
N VAL A 91 -6.82 -2.36 7.96
CA VAL A 91 -7.85 -1.34 8.25
C VAL A 91 -7.69 -0.12 7.36
N GLU A 92 -6.47 0.38 7.16
CA GLU A 92 -6.23 1.56 6.33
C GLU A 92 -6.48 1.28 4.84
N ALA A 93 -6.12 0.09 4.34
CA ALA A 93 -6.43 -0.29 2.97
C ALA A 93 -7.96 -0.29 2.72
N LEU A 94 -8.72 -0.87 3.65
CA LEU A 94 -10.19 -0.90 3.57
C LEU A 94 -10.80 0.49 3.69
N ARG A 95 -10.30 1.35 4.59
CA ARG A 95 -10.73 2.76 4.72
C ARG A 95 -10.40 3.57 3.49
N SER A 96 -9.27 3.29 2.86
CA SER A 96 -8.86 3.93 1.60
C SER A 96 -9.77 3.55 0.43
N GLY A 97 -10.54 2.45 0.53
CA GLY A 97 -11.50 2.03 -0.48
C GLY A 97 -11.25 0.65 -1.08
N ALA A 98 -10.28 -0.12 -0.57
CA ALA A 98 -10.11 -1.50 -0.99
C ALA A 98 -11.34 -2.33 -0.60
N LEU A 99 -11.81 -3.18 -1.49
CA LEU A 99 -12.90 -4.11 -1.21
C LEU A 99 -12.41 -5.46 -0.67
N GLY A 100 -11.15 -5.79 -0.86
CA GLY A 100 -10.58 -6.99 -0.30
C GLY A 100 -9.13 -6.84 0.09
N TYR A 101 -8.70 -7.69 1.02
CA TYR A 101 -7.32 -7.80 1.47
C TYR A 101 -6.95 -9.27 1.65
N VAL A 102 -5.88 -9.69 1.00
CA VAL A 102 -5.38 -11.05 0.99
C VAL A 102 -3.87 -11.04 1.24
N LEU A 103 -3.38 -12.01 1.99
CA LEU A 103 -1.95 -12.18 2.20
C LEU A 103 -1.32 -12.93 1.03
N LYS A 104 -0.07 -12.61 0.69
CA LYS A 104 0.68 -13.27 -0.41
C LYS A 104 1.02 -14.75 -0.12
N ASP A 105 0.92 -15.19 1.14
CA ASP A 105 1.06 -16.59 1.55
C ASP A 105 -0.23 -17.39 1.46
N CYS A 106 -1.33 -16.80 0.97
CA CYS A 106 -2.60 -17.47 0.78
C CYS A 106 -2.52 -18.56 -0.31
N THR A 107 -3.46 -19.51 -0.26
CA THR A 107 -3.59 -20.51 -1.33
C THR A 107 -4.12 -19.89 -2.62
N THR A 108 -3.82 -20.54 -3.75
CA THR A 108 -4.36 -20.13 -5.06
C THR A 108 -5.88 -20.04 -5.04
N SER A 109 -6.56 -21.00 -4.40
CA SER A 109 -8.02 -21.00 -4.28
C SER A 109 -8.56 -19.77 -3.55
N ASN A 110 -7.90 -19.34 -2.47
CA ASN A 110 -8.29 -18.16 -1.71
C ASN A 110 -8.16 -16.88 -2.56
N LEU A 111 -7.08 -16.76 -3.34
CA LEU A 111 -6.91 -15.61 -4.22
C LEU A 111 -7.97 -15.57 -5.33
N VAL A 112 -8.27 -16.71 -5.95
CA VAL A 112 -9.32 -16.82 -6.97
C VAL A 112 -10.69 -16.44 -6.40
N GLU A 113 -11.02 -16.95 -5.21
CA GLU A 113 -12.26 -16.62 -4.50
C GLU A 113 -12.33 -15.13 -4.14
N ALA A 114 -11.24 -14.56 -3.64
CA ALA A 114 -11.15 -13.13 -3.32
C ALA A 114 -11.43 -12.27 -4.56
N ILE A 115 -10.79 -12.59 -5.69
CA ILE A 115 -11.01 -11.85 -6.96
C ILE A 115 -12.48 -11.95 -7.39
N ARG A 116 -13.09 -13.13 -7.33
CA ARG A 116 -14.50 -13.33 -7.69
C ARG A 116 -15.45 -12.54 -6.78
N SER A 117 -15.20 -12.56 -5.46
CA SER A 117 -15.98 -11.84 -4.48
C SER A 117 -15.89 -10.32 -4.72
N VAL A 118 -14.67 -9.80 -4.85
CA VAL A 118 -14.44 -8.37 -5.10
C VAL A 118 -15.03 -7.94 -6.44
N ALA A 119 -14.92 -8.75 -7.49
CA ALA A 119 -15.50 -8.46 -8.81
C ALA A 119 -17.03 -8.28 -8.76
N THR A 120 -17.72 -8.93 -7.80
CA THR A 120 -19.16 -8.75 -7.59
C THR A 120 -19.51 -7.62 -6.62
N GLY A 121 -18.51 -6.87 -6.11
CA GLY A 121 -18.68 -5.79 -5.15
C GLY A 121 -18.80 -6.26 -3.70
N LYS A 122 -18.57 -7.55 -3.43
CA LYS A 122 -18.56 -8.09 -2.07
C LYS A 122 -17.18 -7.84 -1.44
N ARG A 123 -17.17 -7.53 -0.14
CA ARG A 123 -15.92 -7.46 0.63
C ARG A 123 -15.33 -8.84 0.85
N TYR A 124 -14.01 -8.92 0.83
CA TYR A 124 -13.28 -10.16 1.11
C TYR A 124 -12.10 -9.89 2.03
N LEU A 125 -12.05 -10.65 3.12
CA LEU A 125 -10.87 -10.77 3.97
C LEU A 125 -10.60 -12.26 4.17
N SER A 126 -9.33 -12.66 4.20
CA SER A 126 -9.01 -14.02 4.63
C SER A 126 -9.53 -14.24 6.06
N PRO A 127 -9.94 -15.46 6.44
CA PRO A 127 -10.52 -15.74 7.75
C PRO A 127 -9.68 -15.19 8.91
N VAL A 128 -8.38 -15.42 8.87
CA VAL A 128 -7.42 -14.93 9.89
C VAL A 128 -7.43 -13.39 10.02
N LEU A 129 -7.52 -12.68 8.90
CA LEU A 129 -7.58 -11.21 8.92
C LEU A 129 -8.94 -10.69 9.36
N ALA A 130 -10.01 -11.40 9.02
CA ALA A 130 -11.35 -11.05 9.45
C ALA A 130 -11.50 -11.17 10.98
N GLU A 131 -10.97 -12.24 11.57
CA GLU A 131 -10.95 -12.46 13.01
C GLU A 131 -10.17 -11.33 13.73
N ARG A 132 -8.95 -11.03 13.28
CA ARG A 132 -8.13 -9.94 13.83
C ARG A 132 -8.81 -8.56 13.68
N ALA A 133 -9.41 -8.28 12.53
CA ALA A 133 -10.11 -7.02 12.30
C ALA A 133 -11.35 -6.88 13.20
N MET A 134 -12.03 -7.98 13.49
CA MET A 134 -13.14 -7.99 14.45
C MET A 134 -12.64 -7.77 15.88
N ASP A 135 -11.59 -8.45 16.30
CA ASP A 135 -10.98 -8.26 17.62
C ASP A 135 -10.59 -6.79 17.86
N ALA A 136 -10.02 -6.15 16.84
CA ALA A 136 -9.66 -4.74 16.90
C ALA A 136 -10.87 -3.81 17.08
N ILE A 137 -11.96 -4.09 16.39
CA ILE A 137 -13.20 -3.31 16.52
C ILE A 137 -13.78 -3.46 17.93
N PHE A 138 -13.71 -4.67 18.51
CA PHE A 138 -14.24 -4.95 19.84
C PHE A 138 -13.34 -4.46 20.98
N GLN A 139 -12.01 -4.48 20.79
CA GLN A 139 -11.06 -4.05 21.83
C GLN A 139 -10.83 -2.54 21.86
N ASN A 140 -11.05 -1.81 20.75
CA ASN A 140 -10.86 -0.36 20.64
C ASN A 140 -12.00 0.32 19.87
N PRO A 141 -13.18 0.52 20.46
CA PRO A 141 -14.26 1.21 19.80
C PRO A 141 -13.99 2.73 19.70
N GLY A 142 -13.00 3.12 18.91
CA GLY A 142 -12.70 4.55 18.70
C GLY A 142 -11.33 4.86 18.10
N GLN A 143 -10.40 3.93 18.04
CA GLN A 143 -9.09 4.15 17.43
C GLN A 143 -8.56 2.90 16.72
N PRO A 144 -8.64 2.84 15.41
CA PRO A 144 -7.59 2.23 14.62
C PRO A 144 -6.86 3.34 13.86
N THR A 145 -5.86 3.90 14.46
CA THR A 145 -4.88 4.68 13.73
C THR A 145 -3.72 3.75 13.43
N LEU A 146 -3.51 3.46 12.13
CA LEU A 146 -2.16 3.13 11.67
C LEU A 146 -1.20 4.07 12.40
N ASP A 147 -0.19 3.49 13.03
CA ASP A 147 0.98 4.29 13.32
C ASP A 147 1.42 4.89 11.97
N ALA A 148 1.29 6.20 11.85
CA ALA A 148 1.64 6.89 10.63
C ALA A 148 3.08 6.56 10.17
N TYR A 149 3.94 6.13 11.11
CA TYR A 149 5.27 5.61 10.84
C TYR A 149 5.26 4.37 9.94
N GLU A 150 4.30 3.48 10.13
CA GLU A 150 4.19 2.25 9.34
C GLU A 150 3.79 2.52 7.87
N THR A 151 3.23 3.68 7.58
CA THR A 151 2.92 4.10 6.21
C THR A 151 4.13 4.62 5.44
N LEU A 152 5.26 4.83 6.13
CA LEU A 152 6.49 5.31 5.52
C LEU A 152 7.22 4.17 4.81
N THR A 153 7.70 4.44 3.60
CA THR A 153 8.66 3.57 2.92
C THR A 153 9.98 3.50 3.70
N GLU A 154 10.79 2.46 3.48
CA GLU A 154 12.14 2.38 4.08
C GLU A 154 12.94 3.66 3.85
N ARG A 155 12.84 4.24 2.65
CA ARG A 155 13.56 5.47 2.33
C ARG A 155 13.06 6.67 3.13
N GLU A 156 11.75 6.78 3.32
CA GLU A 156 11.15 7.83 4.15
C GLU A 156 11.48 7.62 5.64
N ARG A 157 11.57 6.38 6.13
CA ARG A 157 11.99 6.07 7.51
C ARG A 157 13.44 6.48 7.76
N LEU A 158 14.35 6.17 6.82
CA LEU A 158 15.75 6.61 6.90
C LEU A 158 15.86 8.14 6.89
N ILE A 159 15.10 8.80 6.04
CA ILE A 159 15.12 10.27 5.97
C ILE A 159 14.49 10.88 7.22
N LEU A 160 13.42 10.28 7.76
CA LEU A 160 12.84 10.70 9.05
C LEU A 160 13.88 10.66 10.17
N GLN A 161 14.61 9.55 10.28
CA GLN A 161 15.66 9.40 11.30
C GLN A 161 16.75 10.46 11.15
N LEU A 162 17.33 10.60 9.95
CA LEU A 162 18.41 11.55 9.70
C LEU A 162 17.94 13.01 9.88
N ALA A 163 16.73 13.33 9.46
CA ALA A 163 16.16 14.64 9.69
C ALA A 163 15.90 14.92 11.18
N ALA A 164 15.49 13.91 11.95
CA ALA A 164 15.30 14.02 13.40
C ALA A 164 16.63 14.18 14.14
N GLU A 165 17.72 13.59 13.61
CA GLU A 165 19.10 13.80 14.07
C GLU A 165 19.64 15.20 13.74
N GLY A 166 18.88 16.02 13.02
CA GLY A 166 19.24 17.41 12.70
C GLY A 166 19.92 17.62 11.36
N LEU A 167 20.07 16.58 10.52
CA LEU A 167 20.72 16.71 9.20
C LEU A 167 19.88 17.56 8.24
N SER A 168 20.58 18.40 7.47
CA SER A 168 19.98 19.15 6.37
C SER A 168 19.70 18.25 5.15
N ASN A 169 18.86 18.71 4.21
CA ASN A 169 18.56 17.96 2.98
C ASN A 169 19.83 17.66 2.16
N PRO A 170 20.82 18.56 2.00
CA PRO A 170 22.11 18.25 1.37
C PRO A 170 22.89 17.15 2.10
N ASP A 171 22.94 17.18 3.46
CA ASP A 171 23.66 16.18 4.24
C ASP A 171 23.00 14.80 4.13
N ILE A 172 21.68 14.75 4.20
CA ILE A 172 20.87 13.54 3.96
C ILE A 172 21.14 13.00 2.56
N ALA A 173 21.16 13.86 1.55
CA ALA A 173 21.43 13.47 0.18
C ALA A 173 22.81 12.83 0.02
N THR A 174 23.82 13.43 0.63
CA THR A 174 25.19 12.90 0.64
C THR A 174 25.25 11.53 1.33
N LYS A 175 24.63 11.42 2.52
CA LYS A 175 24.66 10.19 3.33
C LYS A 175 23.91 9.03 2.68
N LEU A 176 22.90 9.34 1.88
CA LEU A 176 22.05 8.35 1.21
C LEU A 176 22.38 8.15 -0.28
N PHE A 177 23.42 8.82 -0.80
CA PHE A 177 23.83 8.76 -2.21
C PHE A 177 22.72 9.11 -3.20
N ILE A 178 21.96 10.19 -2.92
CA ILE A 178 20.89 10.72 -3.78
C ILE A 178 21.10 12.20 -4.05
N SER A 179 20.30 12.79 -4.96
CA SER A 179 20.35 14.24 -5.16
C SER A 179 19.67 14.99 -4.00
N PRO A 180 20.07 16.23 -3.67
CA PRO A 180 19.40 17.07 -2.67
C PRO A 180 17.91 17.25 -2.97
N ARG A 181 17.54 17.38 -4.24
CA ARG A 181 16.15 17.47 -4.68
C ARG A 181 15.36 16.19 -4.40
N THR A 182 16.00 15.03 -4.54
CA THR A 182 15.38 13.74 -4.20
C THR A 182 15.16 13.61 -2.69
N ALA A 183 16.14 14.03 -1.87
CA ALA A 183 16.00 14.05 -0.41
C ALA A 183 14.87 14.99 0.04
N GLU A 184 14.78 16.18 -0.56
CA GLU A 184 13.70 17.14 -0.31
C GLU A 184 12.33 16.56 -0.65
N THR A 185 12.21 15.90 -1.80
CA THR A 185 10.94 15.27 -2.22
C THR A 185 10.50 14.19 -1.23
N HIS A 186 11.40 13.30 -0.80
CA HIS A 186 11.08 12.28 0.19
C HIS A 186 10.71 12.89 1.54
N ARG A 187 11.44 13.95 1.98
CA ARG A 187 11.12 14.66 3.21
C ARG A 187 9.75 15.34 3.14
N ALA A 188 9.41 15.98 2.04
CA ALA A 188 8.08 16.56 1.84
C ALA A 188 6.98 15.50 1.89
N ASN A 189 7.22 14.34 1.26
CA ASN A 189 6.29 13.23 1.28
C ASN A 189 6.07 12.65 2.69
N LEU A 190 7.14 12.42 3.46
CA LEU A 190 7.02 11.95 4.84
C LEU A 190 6.31 12.96 5.75
N MET A 191 6.63 14.27 5.62
CA MET A 191 5.96 15.33 6.39
C MET A 191 4.45 15.33 6.10
N ARG A 192 4.07 15.19 4.84
CA ARG A 192 2.65 15.11 4.43
C ARG A 192 1.98 13.84 4.98
N LYS A 193 2.63 12.65 4.87
CA LYS A 193 2.10 11.39 5.38
C LYS A 193 1.90 11.40 6.89
N LEU A 194 2.81 12.03 7.61
CA LEU A 194 2.75 12.17 9.07
C LEU A 194 1.91 13.38 9.52
N SER A 195 1.40 14.19 8.58
CA SER A 195 0.68 15.44 8.84
C SER A 195 1.48 16.43 9.69
N PHE A 196 2.81 16.50 9.48
CA PHE A 196 3.69 17.43 10.18
C PHE A 196 3.87 18.72 9.40
N HIS A 197 3.83 19.83 10.12
CA HIS A 197 4.00 21.17 9.58
C HIS A 197 5.31 21.83 10.00
N SER A 198 6.06 21.20 10.90
CA SER A 198 7.33 21.74 11.41
C SER A 198 8.36 20.65 11.72
N GLN A 199 9.65 21.06 11.67
CA GLN A 199 10.76 20.21 12.12
C GLN A 199 10.61 19.80 13.59
N THR A 200 10.09 20.66 14.43
CA THR A 200 9.88 20.38 15.86
C THR A 200 8.89 19.22 16.07
N GLU A 201 7.82 19.17 15.27
CA GLU A 201 6.85 18.06 15.32
C GLU A 201 7.50 16.74 14.91
N LEU A 202 8.33 16.76 13.86
CA LEU A 202 9.10 15.61 13.39
C LEU A 202 10.03 15.07 14.49
N VAL A 203 10.81 15.95 15.14
CA VAL A 203 11.74 15.58 16.22
C VAL A 203 10.98 14.99 17.41
N ARG A 204 9.93 15.66 17.88
CA ARG A 204 9.10 15.16 19.00
C ARG A 204 8.49 13.79 18.71
N TYR A 205 8.07 13.57 17.46
CA TYR A 205 7.55 12.28 17.03
C TYR A 205 8.63 11.21 17.05
N ALA A 206 9.82 11.50 16.52
CA ALA A 206 10.93 10.57 16.48
C ALA A 206 11.40 10.15 17.89
N ILE A 207 11.43 11.08 18.86
CA ILE A 207 11.72 10.79 20.26
C ILE A 207 10.63 9.89 20.87
N ARG A 208 9.36 10.26 20.69
CA ARG A 208 8.21 9.47 21.20
C ARG A 208 8.20 8.04 20.66
N LYS A 209 8.62 7.86 19.41
CA LYS A 209 8.73 6.55 18.74
C LYS A 209 10.06 5.83 19.00
N LYS A 210 10.94 6.42 19.82
CA LYS A 210 12.27 5.87 20.12
C LYS A 210 13.14 5.63 18.87
N ILE A 211 12.92 6.41 17.81
CA ILE A 211 13.73 6.39 16.58
C ILE A 211 15.06 7.07 16.84
N ILE A 212 15.06 8.13 17.67
CA ILE A 212 16.24 8.80 18.19
C ILE A 212 16.13 8.92 19.72
N SER A 213 17.29 9.03 20.39
CA SER A 213 17.38 9.36 21.80
C SER A 213 17.15 10.86 22.02
N ALA A 214 16.60 11.22 23.18
CA ALA A 214 16.40 12.62 23.57
C ALA A 214 17.74 13.25 24.02
#